data_699b2f45fb18b99a902823c97617a155
#
_entry.id   699b2f45fb18b99a902823c97617a155
#
_cell.length_a   1.000
_cell.length_b   1.000
_cell.length_c   1.000
_cell.angle_alpha   90.00
_cell.angle_beta   90.00
_cell.angle_gamma   90.00
#
_symmetry.space_group_name_H-M   'P 1'
#
loop_
_entity.id
_entity.type
_entity.pdbx_description
1 polymer ?
#
loop_
_entity_poly.entity_id
_entity_poly.type
_entity_poly.pdbx_seq_one_letter_code
_entity_poly.pdbx_strand_id
1 'polypeptide(L)'
;MTSDDIPGNRADRTATPAASASVSAPASASTSGAVIEAAGVRRRYAGGFEAVAGVSFSVARGELFALLGTNGAGKTSTVELLEGLAAPDAGTVRVLGHDPFRERTAVRPRIGVMLQEGGFPSDLTVTETVRMWAGCTSGARPTGEALELVGLGHRARVRVKQLSGGERRRLDLALALLGRPEVLFLDEPTTGLDAEGRRDTWELVRELRDGGTTVLLTTHYLEEAETLADRLAIMHRGRIVTAGTTAEVTAARPARIRFELPEGVPAARLPLGLRAAAEGHRIEIRTHRLQESLDELLTWARESDVRLLGLDARSASLEEAFLDIAQSASESEKVAA
;
A
#
# COMPACT_ATOMS: atom_id res chain seq x y z
N MET A 1 22.02 53.40 58.34
CA MET A 1 22.16 54.60 57.54
C MET A 1 22.12 54.23 56.10
N THR A 2 20.98 54.56 55.50
CA THR A 2 20.70 55.12 54.16
C THR A 2 21.05 54.25 53.00
N SER A 3 20.01 53.63 52.33
CA SER A 3 19.28 54.18 51.13
C SER A 3 20.16 54.17 49.89
N ASP A 4 19.79 53.46 48.88
CA ASP A 4 18.86 53.96 47.88
C ASP A 4 18.48 52.86 46.80
N ASP A 5 17.22 52.84 46.55
CA ASP A 5 16.51 52.21 45.47
C ASP A 5 16.88 52.80 44.11
N ILE A 6 16.94 51.98 43.05
CA ILE A 6 16.43 52.35 41.69
C ILE A 6 16.06 51.07 40.89
N PRO A 7 14.91 51.01 40.21
CA PRO A 7 14.39 49.84 39.52
C PRO A 7 14.83 49.78 38.07
N GLY A 8 15.26 48.58 37.61
CA GLY A 8 15.64 48.29 36.23
C GLY A 8 14.66 47.35 35.54
N ASN A 9 13.90 47.90 34.69
CA ASN A 9 13.17 47.47 33.48
C ASN A 9 13.18 45.96 33.15
N ARG A 10 12.07 45.25 33.42
CA ARG A 10 11.72 43.96 32.86
C ARG A 10 11.16 44.15 31.45
N ALA A 11 11.95 43.80 30.43
CA ALA A 11 11.45 43.57 29.08
C ALA A 11 10.88 42.16 29.01
N ASP A 12 9.59 42.10 28.96
CA ASP A 12 8.74 40.92 28.70
C ASP A 12 9.01 40.43 27.25
N ARG A 13 9.61 39.24 27.14
CA ARG A 13 9.70 38.51 25.88
C ARG A 13 8.80 37.31 25.99
N THR A 14 7.55 37.49 25.62
CA THR A 14 6.60 36.44 25.34
C THR A 14 7.08 35.68 24.11
N ALA A 15 7.77 34.56 24.31
CA ALA A 15 8.01 33.56 23.28
C ALA A 15 6.75 32.72 23.14
N THR A 16 6.05 32.90 22.05
CA THR A 16 4.96 32.03 21.60
C THR A 16 5.55 30.66 21.25
N PRO A 17 5.07 29.55 21.84
CA PRO A 17 5.52 28.23 21.42
C PRO A 17 4.89 27.90 20.06
N ALA A 18 5.76 27.58 19.10
CA ALA A 18 5.36 27.03 17.82
C ALA A 18 4.53 25.76 18.05
N ALA A 19 3.29 25.77 17.58
CA ALA A 19 2.41 24.61 17.59
C ALA A 19 3.01 23.53 16.69
N SER A 20 3.57 22.49 17.28
CA SER A 20 3.87 21.23 16.60
C SER A 20 2.55 20.60 16.23
N ALA A 21 2.23 20.60 14.94
CA ALA A 21 1.12 19.85 14.40
C ALA A 21 1.41 18.35 14.60
N SER A 22 0.89 17.79 15.68
CA SER A 22 0.80 16.34 15.85
C SER A 22 -0.19 15.82 14.83
N VAL A 23 0.32 15.13 13.83
CA VAL A 23 -0.50 14.30 12.93
C VAL A 23 -1.14 13.22 13.81
N SER A 24 -2.41 13.41 14.11
CA SER A 24 -3.22 12.43 14.84
C SER A 24 -3.27 11.16 13.97
N ALA A 25 -2.69 10.08 14.48
CA ALA A 25 -2.92 8.76 13.94
C ALA A 25 -4.45 8.50 13.94
N PRO A 26 -5.03 7.96 12.87
CA PRO A 26 -6.45 7.63 12.87
C PRO A 26 -6.72 6.66 14.01
N ALA A 27 -7.66 7.05 14.87
CA ALA A 27 -8.11 6.25 15.99
C ALA A 27 -8.51 4.85 15.48
N SER A 28 -7.98 3.81 16.12
CA SER A 28 -8.37 2.42 15.91
C SER A 28 -9.85 2.26 16.28
N ALA A 29 -10.72 2.46 15.30
CA ALA A 29 -12.08 1.98 15.41
C ALA A 29 -11.98 0.45 15.44
N SER A 30 -12.28 -0.16 16.57
CA SER A 30 -12.50 -1.59 16.68
C SER A 30 -13.72 -1.94 15.85
N THR A 31 -13.47 -2.30 14.58
CA THR A 31 -14.52 -2.69 13.64
C THR A 31 -14.97 -4.09 14.06
N SER A 32 -16.20 -4.19 14.58
CA SER A 32 -16.87 -5.48 14.79
C SER A 32 -16.86 -6.23 13.46
N GLY A 33 -15.99 -7.27 13.34
CA GLY A 33 -15.84 -8.05 12.10
C GLY A 33 -14.42 -8.09 11.50
N ALA A 34 -13.43 -7.45 12.11
CA ALA A 34 -12.04 -7.55 11.66
C ALA A 34 -11.51 -8.98 11.84
N VAL A 35 -10.85 -9.51 10.81
CA VAL A 35 -10.19 -10.82 10.84
C VAL A 35 -8.68 -10.72 10.94
N ILE A 36 -8.11 -9.56 10.60
CA ILE A 36 -6.70 -9.22 10.85
C ILE A 36 -6.67 -7.92 11.65
N GLU A 37 -5.94 -7.90 12.74
CA GLU A 37 -5.74 -6.73 13.58
C GLU A 37 -4.27 -6.61 13.96
N ALA A 38 -3.70 -5.44 13.72
CA ALA A 38 -2.39 -5.02 14.19
C ALA A 38 -2.57 -3.74 15.01
N ALA A 39 -2.08 -3.71 16.24
CA ALA A 39 -2.20 -2.56 17.13
C ALA A 39 -0.85 -2.21 17.76
N GLY A 40 -0.26 -1.08 17.33
CA GLY A 40 1.01 -0.56 17.83
C GLY A 40 2.19 -1.51 17.64
N VAL A 41 2.17 -2.32 16.59
CA VAL A 41 3.10 -3.42 16.37
C VAL A 41 4.50 -2.88 16.09
N ARG A 42 5.51 -3.45 16.77
CA ARG A 42 6.92 -3.12 16.57
C ARG A 42 7.75 -4.38 16.36
N ARG A 43 8.78 -4.25 15.53
CA ARG A 43 9.77 -5.29 15.32
C ARG A 43 11.14 -4.70 15.07
N ARG A 44 12.13 -5.19 15.83
CA ARG A 44 13.56 -4.86 15.67
C ARG A 44 14.36 -6.10 15.31
N TYR A 45 15.30 -5.92 14.44
CA TYR A 45 16.28 -6.96 14.11
C TYR A 45 17.56 -6.82 14.95
N ALA A 46 18.37 -7.88 14.97
CA ALA A 46 19.71 -7.83 15.54
C ALA A 46 20.49 -6.66 14.92
N GLY A 47 21.15 -5.85 15.75
CA GLY A 47 21.82 -4.62 15.30
C GLY A 47 20.98 -3.34 15.48
N GLY A 48 19.76 -3.44 16.03
CA GLY A 48 18.93 -2.28 16.44
C GLY A 48 18.08 -1.69 15.33
N PHE A 49 18.09 -2.24 14.12
CA PHE A 49 17.25 -1.79 13.01
C PHE A 49 15.76 -2.08 13.31
N GLU A 50 14.94 -1.03 13.41
CA GLU A 50 13.50 -1.13 13.62
C GLU A 50 12.77 -1.20 12.28
N ALA A 51 12.39 -2.41 11.87
CA ALA A 51 11.72 -2.64 10.59
C ALA A 51 10.22 -2.33 10.65
N VAL A 52 9.60 -2.43 11.84
CA VAL A 52 8.19 -2.11 12.10
C VAL A 52 8.14 -1.22 13.33
N ALA A 53 7.59 -0.01 13.19
CA ALA A 53 7.73 1.07 14.16
C ALA A 53 6.37 1.63 14.62
N GLY A 54 5.52 0.76 15.22
CA GLY A 54 4.21 1.16 15.74
C GLY A 54 3.10 1.11 14.69
N VAL A 55 3.08 0.06 13.88
CA VAL A 55 2.07 -0.17 12.84
C VAL A 55 0.72 -0.55 13.46
N SER A 56 -0.35 0.10 13.01
CA SER A 56 -1.73 -0.20 13.42
C SER A 56 -2.65 -0.16 12.21
N PHE A 57 -3.39 -1.25 11.98
CA PHE A 57 -4.46 -1.35 10.98
C PHE A 57 -5.35 -2.56 11.26
N SER A 58 -6.49 -2.61 10.58
CA SER A 58 -7.40 -3.75 10.61
C SER A 58 -7.90 -4.09 9.22
N VAL A 59 -8.19 -5.38 8.98
CA VAL A 59 -8.77 -5.90 7.74
C VAL A 59 -10.06 -6.62 8.07
N ALA A 60 -11.13 -6.25 7.39
CA ALA A 60 -12.45 -6.85 7.57
C ALA A 60 -12.53 -8.23 6.88
N ARG A 61 -13.52 -9.04 7.24
CA ARG A 61 -13.77 -10.31 6.56
C ARG A 61 -14.18 -10.08 5.11
N GLY A 62 -13.57 -10.82 4.17
CA GLY A 62 -13.82 -10.69 2.73
C GLY A 62 -13.24 -9.42 2.09
N GLU A 63 -12.47 -8.63 2.83
CA GLU A 63 -11.79 -7.45 2.31
C GLU A 63 -10.47 -7.84 1.61
N LEU A 64 -10.16 -7.14 0.52
CA LEU A 64 -8.84 -7.14 -0.07
C LEU A 64 -8.10 -5.86 0.37
N PHE A 65 -7.11 -6.06 1.24
CA PHE A 65 -6.31 -4.98 1.79
C PHE A 65 -4.89 -4.99 1.21
N ALA A 66 -4.44 -3.85 0.67
CA ALA A 66 -3.09 -3.72 0.14
C ALA A 66 -2.16 -2.96 1.11
N LEU A 67 -1.02 -3.55 1.43
CA LEU A 67 0.08 -2.88 2.13
C LEU A 67 1.12 -2.43 1.11
N LEU A 68 1.08 -1.15 0.76
CA LEU A 68 1.90 -0.52 -0.26
C LEU A 68 3.15 0.12 0.35
N GLY A 69 4.29 0.06 -0.34
CA GLY A 69 5.51 0.72 0.12
C GLY A 69 6.72 0.36 -0.73
N THR A 70 7.75 1.20 -0.67
CA THR A 70 9.05 0.92 -1.31
C THR A 70 9.73 -0.31 -0.71
N ASN A 71 10.75 -0.82 -1.39
CA ASN A 71 11.60 -1.86 -0.82
C ASN A 71 12.26 -1.35 0.47
N GLY A 72 12.29 -2.20 1.50
CA GLY A 72 12.76 -1.81 2.83
C GLY A 72 11.77 -1.01 3.69
N ALA A 73 10.55 -0.75 3.22
CA ALA A 73 9.53 -0.04 4.01
C ALA A 73 9.04 -0.82 5.25
N GLY A 74 9.31 -2.13 5.34
CA GLY A 74 8.91 -3.01 6.44
C GLY A 74 7.68 -3.88 6.13
N LYS A 75 7.24 -3.95 4.87
CA LYS A 75 6.07 -4.75 4.44
C LYS A 75 6.21 -6.21 4.82
N THR A 76 7.23 -6.89 4.30
CA THR A 76 7.51 -8.32 4.58
C THR A 76 7.65 -8.57 6.07
N SER A 77 8.37 -7.70 6.82
CA SER A 77 8.49 -7.83 8.28
C SER A 77 7.15 -7.72 9.00
N THR A 78 6.23 -6.89 8.49
CA THR A 78 4.87 -6.78 9.03
C THR A 78 4.06 -8.04 8.74
N VAL A 79 4.12 -8.54 7.49
CA VAL A 79 3.40 -9.76 7.09
C VAL A 79 3.90 -10.98 7.88
N GLU A 80 5.20 -11.16 8.08
CA GLU A 80 5.77 -12.23 8.91
C GLU A 80 5.22 -12.25 10.36
N LEU A 81 4.92 -11.07 10.93
CA LEU A 81 4.27 -10.99 12.24
C LEU A 81 2.81 -11.46 12.18
N LEU A 82 2.08 -11.09 11.11
CA LEU A 82 0.69 -11.52 10.90
C LEU A 82 0.57 -13.02 10.61
N GLU A 83 1.54 -13.61 9.93
CA GLU A 83 1.64 -15.04 9.65
C GLU A 83 2.07 -15.86 10.88
N GLY A 84 2.51 -15.19 11.95
CA GLY A 84 3.03 -15.83 13.14
C GLY A 84 4.38 -16.52 12.95
N LEU A 85 5.18 -16.05 11.99
CA LEU A 85 6.56 -16.49 11.79
C LEU A 85 7.51 -15.86 12.81
N ALA A 86 7.18 -14.66 13.29
CA ALA A 86 7.90 -13.96 14.35
C ALA A 86 6.93 -13.38 15.40
N ALA A 87 7.42 -13.19 16.62
CA ALA A 87 6.70 -12.44 17.65
C ALA A 87 6.99 -10.93 17.50
N PRO A 88 6.02 -10.06 17.75
CA PRO A 88 6.29 -8.63 17.82
C PRO A 88 7.06 -8.29 19.12
N ASP A 89 7.97 -7.31 19.06
CA ASP A 89 8.68 -6.78 20.25
C ASP A 89 7.75 -5.94 21.13
N ALA A 90 6.74 -5.30 20.52
CA ALA A 90 5.69 -4.56 21.21
C ALA A 90 4.41 -4.51 20.36
N GLY A 91 3.30 -4.18 20.99
CA GLY A 91 1.98 -4.17 20.36
C GLY A 91 1.34 -5.55 20.32
N THR A 92 0.23 -5.69 19.61
CA THR A 92 -0.53 -6.93 19.50
C THR A 92 -0.91 -7.21 18.05
N VAL A 93 -0.93 -8.50 17.72
CA VAL A 93 -1.40 -9.02 16.43
C VAL A 93 -2.49 -10.05 16.70
N ARG A 94 -3.59 -9.97 15.94
CA ARG A 94 -4.64 -10.98 15.93
C ARG A 94 -5.00 -11.33 14.48
N VAL A 95 -5.13 -12.63 14.23
CA VAL A 95 -5.63 -13.18 12.96
C VAL A 95 -6.73 -14.18 13.29
N LEU A 96 -7.92 -13.96 12.74
CA LEU A 96 -9.11 -14.74 13.06
C LEU A 96 -9.41 -14.79 14.57
N GLY A 97 -9.11 -13.69 15.29
CA GLY A 97 -9.29 -13.55 16.73
C GLY A 97 -8.18 -14.13 17.60
N HIS A 98 -7.17 -14.80 17.02
CA HIS A 98 -6.09 -15.49 17.73
C HIS A 98 -4.75 -14.78 17.57
N ASP A 99 -3.82 -14.98 18.51
CA ASP A 99 -2.42 -14.59 18.37
C ASP A 99 -1.71 -15.59 17.42
N PRO A 100 -1.30 -15.17 16.20
CA PRO A 100 -0.80 -16.11 15.21
C PRO A 100 0.54 -16.75 15.59
N PHE A 101 1.34 -16.11 16.46
CA PHE A 101 2.60 -16.68 16.94
C PHE A 101 2.41 -17.66 18.08
N ARG A 102 1.51 -17.40 19.02
CA ARG A 102 1.29 -18.23 20.21
C ARG A 102 0.27 -19.33 19.97
N GLU A 103 -0.77 -19.05 19.17
CA GLU A 103 -1.90 -19.94 18.89
C GLU A 103 -1.85 -20.50 17.46
N ARG A 104 -0.66 -20.93 17.02
CA ARG A 104 -0.38 -21.36 15.63
C ARG A 104 -1.33 -22.47 15.14
N THR A 105 -1.72 -23.37 16.01
CA THR A 105 -2.64 -24.50 15.68
C THR A 105 -4.05 -24.02 15.36
N ALA A 106 -4.48 -22.89 15.90
CA ALA A 106 -5.79 -22.29 15.59
C ALA A 106 -5.76 -21.45 14.29
N VAL A 107 -4.59 -20.87 13.94
CA VAL A 107 -4.46 -19.94 12.81
C VAL A 107 -3.98 -20.63 11.53
N ARG A 108 -2.88 -21.40 11.59
CA ARG A 108 -2.22 -21.96 10.40
C ARG A 108 -3.10 -22.78 9.46
N PRO A 109 -4.04 -23.64 9.94
CA PRO A 109 -4.91 -24.39 9.04
C PRO A 109 -5.90 -23.53 8.27
N ARG A 110 -6.08 -22.27 8.68
CA ARG A 110 -7.10 -21.34 8.15
C ARG A 110 -6.50 -20.21 7.32
N ILE A 111 -5.17 -20.14 7.22
CA ILE A 111 -4.46 -19.14 6.42
C ILE A 111 -3.73 -19.79 5.26
N GLY A 112 -3.64 -19.06 4.16
CA GLY A 112 -2.75 -19.36 3.04
C GLY A 112 -1.65 -18.30 2.98
N VAL A 113 -0.44 -18.74 2.65
CA VAL A 113 0.73 -17.85 2.60
C VAL A 113 1.47 -18.06 1.29
N MET A 114 1.67 -17.00 0.55
CA MET A 114 2.51 -16.93 -0.63
C MET A 114 3.68 -15.99 -0.34
N LEU A 115 4.86 -16.56 -0.17
CA LEU A 115 6.09 -15.83 0.15
C LEU A 115 6.67 -15.12 -1.10
N GLN A 116 7.51 -14.12 -0.89
CA GLN A 116 8.20 -13.40 -1.95
C GLN A 116 9.07 -14.35 -2.80
N GLU A 117 9.79 -15.26 -2.17
CA GLU A 117 10.57 -16.31 -2.82
C GLU A 117 10.11 -17.69 -2.37
N GLY A 118 9.54 -18.47 -3.27
CA GLY A 118 9.16 -19.85 -3.03
C GLY A 118 10.35 -20.80 -3.24
N GLY A 119 10.67 -21.58 -2.22
CA GLY A 119 11.72 -22.61 -2.29
C GLY A 119 11.15 -23.98 -2.66
N PHE A 120 11.06 -24.32 -3.95
CA PHE A 120 10.55 -25.62 -4.37
C PHE A 120 11.67 -26.61 -4.69
N PRO A 121 11.47 -27.91 -4.40
CA PRO A 121 12.33 -28.96 -4.93
C PRO A 121 12.29 -28.92 -6.45
N SER A 122 13.39 -28.51 -7.08
CA SER A 122 13.48 -28.25 -8.51
C SER A 122 13.26 -29.50 -9.39
N ASP A 123 13.51 -30.69 -8.85
CA ASP A 123 13.44 -31.96 -9.58
C ASP A 123 12.07 -32.65 -9.51
N LEU A 124 11.20 -32.21 -8.63
CA LEU A 124 9.83 -32.70 -8.58
C LEU A 124 9.02 -32.14 -9.74
N THR A 125 8.01 -32.90 -10.19
CA THR A 125 6.98 -32.38 -11.09
C THR A 125 6.02 -31.46 -10.33
N VAL A 126 5.28 -30.64 -11.05
CA VAL A 126 4.23 -29.77 -10.49
C VAL A 126 3.25 -30.59 -9.61
N THR A 127 2.77 -31.73 -10.11
CA THR A 127 1.88 -32.61 -9.35
C THR A 127 2.52 -33.16 -8.08
N GLU A 128 3.78 -33.60 -8.14
CA GLU A 128 4.48 -34.13 -6.97
C GLU A 128 4.71 -33.05 -5.92
N THR A 129 5.03 -31.83 -6.35
CA THR A 129 5.16 -30.68 -5.47
C THR A 129 3.85 -30.39 -4.74
N VAL A 130 2.73 -30.28 -5.47
CA VAL A 130 1.42 -30.02 -4.87
C VAL A 130 1.01 -31.17 -3.92
N ARG A 131 1.26 -32.43 -4.27
CA ARG A 131 0.98 -33.59 -3.38
C ARG A 131 1.80 -33.55 -2.11
N MET A 132 3.08 -33.19 -2.20
CA MET A 132 3.93 -33.07 -1.03
C MET A 132 3.39 -32.01 -0.06
N TRP A 133 2.99 -30.85 -0.55
CA TRP A 133 2.38 -29.79 0.26
C TRP A 133 1.01 -30.18 0.80
N ALA A 134 0.17 -30.83 -0.01
CA ALA A 134 -1.13 -31.34 0.41
C ALA A 134 -1.01 -32.33 1.57
N GLY A 135 0.07 -33.14 1.62
CA GLY A 135 0.37 -34.04 2.73
C GLY A 135 0.65 -33.32 4.06
N CYS A 136 1.04 -32.04 4.01
CA CYS A 136 1.29 -31.21 5.20
C CYS A 136 0.12 -30.25 5.49
N THR A 137 -0.93 -30.22 4.66
CA THR A 137 -2.05 -29.28 4.74
C THR A 137 -3.32 -30.01 5.20
N SER A 138 -3.90 -29.58 6.31
CA SER A 138 -5.17 -30.13 6.79
C SER A 138 -6.32 -29.78 5.84
N GLY A 139 -7.13 -30.76 5.44
CA GLY A 139 -8.28 -30.53 4.56
C GLY A 139 -7.89 -30.04 3.15
N ALA A 140 -6.69 -30.38 2.68
CA ALA A 140 -6.21 -29.97 1.37
C ALA A 140 -7.18 -30.36 0.26
N ARG A 141 -7.38 -29.42 -0.69
CA ARG A 141 -8.15 -29.71 -1.90
C ARG A 141 -7.41 -30.70 -2.81
N PRO A 142 -8.14 -31.44 -3.69
CA PRO A 142 -7.51 -32.33 -4.64
C PRO A 142 -6.46 -31.61 -5.49
N THR A 143 -5.32 -32.26 -5.75
CA THR A 143 -4.20 -31.71 -6.53
C THR A 143 -4.63 -31.15 -7.87
N GLY A 144 -5.53 -31.87 -8.60
CA GLY A 144 -6.05 -31.39 -9.89
C GLY A 144 -6.82 -30.08 -9.75
N GLU A 145 -7.72 -29.99 -8.77
CA GLU A 145 -8.47 -28.74 -8.48
C GLU A 145 -7.53 -27.57 -8.19
N ALA A 146 -6.49 -27.80 -7.36
CA ALA A 146 -5.52 -26.74 -7.04
C ALA A 146 -4.76 -26.24 -8.28
N LEU A 147 -4.43 -27.14 -9.20
CA LEU A 147 -3.72 -26.78 -10.44
C LEU A 147 -4.63 -26.10 -11.48
N GLU A 148 -5.88 -26.51 -11.56
CA GLU A 148 -6.85 -25.88 -12.46
C GLU A 148 -7.15 -24.44 -12.03
N LEU A 149 -7.28 -24.16 -10.72
CA LEU A 149 -7.49 -22.81 -10.19
C LEU A 149 -6.45 -21.78 -10.66
N VAL A 150 -5.21 -22.23 -10.86
CA VAL A 150 -4.11 -21.35 -11.27
C VAL A 150 -3.69 -21.56 -12.74
N GLY A 151 -4.50 -22.29 -13.53
CA GLY A 151 -4.24 -22.56 -14.93
C GLY A 151 -3.00 -23.43 -15.21
N LEU A 152 -2.57 -24.24 -14.24
CA LEU A 152 -1.39 -25.11 -14.36
C LEU A 152 -1.72 -26.58 -14.64
N GLY A 153 -2.98 -26.94 -14.90
CA GLY A 153 -3.38 -28.32 -15.18
C GLY A 153 -2.59 -28.95 -16.33
N HIS A 154 -2.35 -28.21 -17.40
CA HIS A 154 -1.57 -28.64 -18.57
C HIS A 154 -0.07 -28.87 -18.27
N ARG A 155 0.45 -28.31 -17.17
CA ARG A 155 1.85 -28.44 -16.72
C ARG A 155 2.06 -29.50 -15.63
N ALA A 156 1.05 -30.23 -15.25
CA ALA A 156 1.02 -31.17 -14.11
C ALA A 156 2.22 -32.14 -14.07
N ARG A 157 2.71 -32.58 -15.23
CA ARG A 157 3.83 -33.54 -15.37
C ARG A 157 5.18 -32.89 -15.64
N VAL A 158 5.24 -31.55 -15.73
CA VAL A 158 6.49 -30.79 -16.00
C VAL A 158 7.24 -30.64 -14.68
N ARG A 159 8.58 -30.72 -14.71
CA ARG A 159 9.41 -30.49 -13.53
C ARG A 159 9.45 -29.01 -13.18
N VAL A 160 9.48 -28.69 -11.89
CA VAL A 160 9.49 -27.30 -11.40
C VAL A 160 10.64 -26.47 -11.99
N LYS A 161 11.83 -27.06 -12.19
CA LYS A 161 12.96 -26.37 -12.83
C LYS A 161 12.72 -25.93 -14.28
N GLN A 162 11.73 -26.54 -14.96
CA GLN A 162 11.38 -26.24 -16.34
C GLN A 162 10.25 -25.21 -16.46
N LEU A 163 9.67 -24.77 -15.32
CA LEU A 163 8.66 -23.74 -15.30
C LEU A 163 9.27 -22.37 -15.54
N SER A 164 8.56 -21.52 -16.25
CA SER A 164 8.85 -20.09 -16.32
C SER A 164 8.70 -19.44 -14.94
N GLY A 165 9.18 -18.22 -14.76
CA GLY A 165 8.99 -17.46 -13.53
C GLY A 165 7.51 -17.29 -13.18
N GLY A 166 6.68 -16.97 -14.17
CA GLY A 166 5.22 -16.84 -14.00
C GLY A 166 4.53 -18.15 -13.63
N GLU A 167 4.91 -19.26 -14.26
CA GLU A 167 4.36 -20.58 -13.91
C GLU A 167 4.77 -21.00 -12.50
N ARG A 168 5.98 -20.67 -12.05
CA ARG A 168 6.40 -20.90 -10.64
C ARG A 168 5.57 -20.07 -9.68
N ARG A 169 5.31 -18.81 -10.02
CA ARG A 169 4.49 -17.91 -9.19
C ARG A 169 3.05 -18.39 -9.08
N ARG A 170 2.47 -18.91 -10.17
CA ARG A 170 1.16 -19.57 -10.13
C ARG A 170 1.18 -20.87 -9.31
N LEU A 171 2.27 -21.63 -9.35
CA LEU A 171 2.42 -22.79 -8.47
C LEU A 171 2.45 -22.39 -6.99
N ASP A 172 3.18 -21.32 -6.61
CA ASP A 172 3.17 -20.75 -5.26
C ASP A 172 1.76 -20.45 -4.79
N LEU A 173 0.99 -19.77 -5.63
CA LEU A 173 -0.39 -19.42 -5.35
C LEU A 173 -1.27 -20.68 -5.18
N ALA A 174 -1.07 -21.70 -6.03
CA ALA A 174 -1.78 -22.98 -5.87
C ALA A 174 -1.53 -23.62 -4.51
N LEU A 175 -0.28 -23.57 -4.01
CA LEU A 175 0.09 -24.12 -2.71
C LEU A 175 -0.53 -23.31 -1.56
N ALA A 176 -0.54 -21.99 -1.65
CA ALA A 176 -1.21 -21.13 -0.67
C ALA A 176 -2.73 -21.41 -0.58
N LEU A 177 -3.34 -21.83 -1.69
CA LEU A 177 -4.77 -22.11 -1.79
C LEU A 177 -5.16 -23.54 -1.41
N LEU A 178 -4.21 -24.44 -1.14
CA LEU A 178 -4.49 -25.86 -0.86
C LEU A 178 -5.46 -26.06 0.30
N GLY A 179 -5.30 -25.32 1.39
CA GLY A 179 -6.10 -25.46 2.62
C GLY A 179 -7.47 -24.75 2.57
N ARG A 180 -7.89 -24.19 1.44
CA ARG A 180 -9.09 -23.34 1.36
C ARG A 180 -9.08 -22.25 2.43
N PRO A 181 -8.08 -21.37 2.43
CA PRO A 181 -7.87 -20.43 3.52
C PRO A 181 -9.02 -19.42 3.65
N GLU A 182 -9.31 -19.02 4.90
CA GLU A 182 -10.19 -17.89 5.20
C GLU A 182 -9.45 -16.55 5.03
N VAL A 183 -8.12 -16.57 5.26
CA VAL A 183 -7.22 -15.42 5.08
C VAL A 183 -6.05 -15.83 4.20
N LEU A 184 -5.79 -15.05 3.16
CA LEU A 184 -4.69 -15.26 2.22
C LEU A 184 -3.70 -14.10 2.31
N PHE A 185 -2.44 -14.40 2.63
CA PHE A 185 -1.33 -13.48 2.60
C PHE A 185 -0.56 -13.65 1.30
N LEU A 186 -0.38 -12.55 0.56
CA LEU A 186 0.32 -12.53 -0.72
C LEU A 186 1.46 -11.51 -0.65
N ASP A 187 2.70 -11.99 -0.55
CA ASP A 187 3.87 -11.10 -0.57
C ASP A 187 4.36 -10.91 -2.00
N GLU A 188 4.07 -9.71 -2.57
CA GLU A 188 4.42 -9.29 -3.93
C GLU A 188 4.00 -10.32 -5.01
N PRO A 189 2.70 -10.66 -5.15
CA PRO A 189 2.24 -11.80 -5.92
C PRO A 189 2.54 -11.74 -7.42
N THR A 190 2.71 -10.54 -7.97
CA THR A 190 2.90 -10.33 -9.42
C THR A 190 4.32 -9.96 -9.83
N THR A 191 5.25 -9.93 -8.88
CA THR A 191 6.66 -9.63 -9.16
C THR A 191 7.25 -10.66 -10.13
N GLY A 192 7.86 -10.15 -11.22
CA GLY A 192 8.47 -10.99 -12.25
C GLY A 192 7.49 -11.59 -13.27
N LEU A 193 6.20 -11.23 -13.22
CA LEU A 193 5.22 -11.61 -14.23
C LEU A 193 5.19 -10.59 -15.37
N ASP A 194 4.89 -11.08 -16.57
CA ASP A 194 4.51 -10.25 -17.70
C ASP A 194 3.10 -9.64 -17.51
N ALA A 195 2.68 -8.79 -18.44
CA ALA A 195 1.40 -8.08 -18.32
C ALA A 195 0.19 -9.02 -18.34
N GLU A 196 0.25 -10.13 -19.09
CA GLU A 196 -0.82 -11.14 -19.15
C GLU A 196 -0.88 -11.92 -17.84
N GLY A 197 0.25 -12.44 -17.36
CA GLY A 197 0.33 -13.19 -16.11
C GLY A 197 -0.08 -12.35 -14.88
N ARG A 198 0.17 -11.04 -14.90
CA ARG A 198 -0.35 -10.12 -13.85
C ARG A 198 -1.88 -10.04 -13.87
N ARG A 199 -2.47 -9.85 -15.04
CA ARG A 199 -3.93 -9.78 -15.19
C ARG A 199 -4.61 -11.07 -14.72
N ASP A 200 -4.11 -12.22 -15.18
CA ASP A 200 -4.63 -13.52 -14.76
C ASP A 200 -4.57 -13.69 -13.23
N THR A 201 -3.45 -13.29 -12.62
CA THR A 201 -3.29 -13.31 -11.16
C THR A 201 -4.27 -12.38 -10.46
N TRP A 202 -4.49 -11.17 -10.98
CA TRP A 202 -5.45 -10.22 -10.43
C TRP A 202 -6.89 -10.72 -10.52
N GLU A 203 -7.26 -11.33 -11.65
CA GLU A 203 -8.58 -11.94 -11.83
C GLU A 203 -8.81 -13.05 -10.80
N LEU A 204 -7.87 -13.96 -10.65
CA LEU A 204 -7.95 -15.03 -9.65
C LEU A 204 -8.05 -14.47 -8.21
N VAL A 205 -7.27 -13.45 -7.86
CA VAL A 205 -7.32 -12.83 -6.52
C VAL A 205 -8.69 -12.17 -6.28
N ARG A 206 -9.28 -11.52 -7.30
CA ARG A 206 -10.65 -10.99 -7.20
C ARG A 206 -11.68 -12.10 -7.01
N GLU A 207 -11.62 -13.17 -7.78
CA GLU A 207 -12.53 -14.32 -7.64
C GLU A 207 -12.46 -14.92 -6.22
N LEU A 208 -11.27 -15.03 -5.66
CA LEU A 208 -11.07 -15.52 -4.28
C LEU A 208 -11.71 -14.58 -3.26
N ARG A 209 -11.51 -13.27 -3.39
CA ARG A 209 -12.15 -12.26 -2.54
C ARG A 209 -13.67 -12.31 -2.66
N ASP A 210 -14.19 -12.35 -3.88
CA ASP A 210 -15.64 -12.40 -4.16
C ASP A 210 -16.26 -13.72 -3.65
N GLY A 211 -15.45 -14.77 -3.56
CA GLY A 211 -15.78 -16.04 -2.89
C GLY A 211 -15.72 -15.97 -1.35
N GLY A 212 -15.40 -14.82 -0.77
CA GLY A 212 -15.39 -14.57 0.68
C GLY A 212 -14.03 -14.76 1.36
N THR A 213 -12.95 -15.04 0.63
CA THR A 213 -11.59 -15.09 1.18
C THR A 213 -11.12 -13.66 1.50
N THR A 214 -10.62 -13.44 2.70
CA THR A 214 -9.96 -12.19 3.06
C THR A 214 -8.54 -12.21 2.52
N VAL A 215 -8.12 -11.14 1.83
CA VAL A 215 -6.79 -11.08 1.22
C VAL A 215 -6.01 -9.89 1.77
N LEU A 216 -4.79 -10.15 2.24
CA LEU A 216 -3.80 -9.11 2.50
C LEU A 216 -2.66 -9.29 1.50
N LEU A 217 -2.45 -8.32 0.64
CA LEU A 217 -1.33 -8.33 -0.30
C LEU A 217 -0.33 -7.22 0.03
N THR A 218 0.94 -7.51 -0.15
CA THR A 218 1.97 -6.48 -0.21
C THR A 218 2.33 -6.21 -1.65
N THR A 219 2.61 -4.96 -1.97
CA THR A 219 3.08 -4.59 -3.30
C THR A 219 3.89 -3.31 -3.28
N HIS A 220 4.72 -3.14 -4.27
CA HIS A 220 5.32 -1.85 -4.63
C HIS A 220 4.76 -1.33 -5.97
N TYR A 221 3.84 -2.08 -6.61
CA TYR A 221 3.13 -1.67 -7.82
C TYR A 221 1.84 -0.96 -7.46
N LEU A 222 1.77 0.33 -7.79
CA LEU A 222 0.61 1.18 -7.51
C LEU A 222 -0.64 0.72 -8.26
N GLU A 223 -0.46 0.34 -9.54
CA GLU A 223 -1.53 -0.18 -10.39
C GLU A 223 -2.22 -1.42 -9.79
N GLU A 224 -1.44 -2.31 -9.14
CA GLU A 224 -1.97 -3.48 -8.45
C GLU A 224 -2.86 -3.09 -7.27
N ALA A 225 -2.40 -2.16 -6.44
CA ALA A 225 -3.18 -1.66 -5.32
C ALA A 225 -4.45 -0.91 -5.78
N GLU A 226 -4.35 -0.06 -6.81
CA GLU A 226 -5.50 0.66 -7.38
C GLU A 226 -6.54 -0.29 -7.98
N THR A 227 -6.07 -1.37 -8.62
CA THR A 227 -6.93 -2.32 -9.34
C THR A 227 -7.63 -3.30 -8.42
N LEU A 228 -6.97 -3.73 -7.34
CA LEU A 228 -7.42 -4.84 -6.50
C LEU A 228 -7.99 -4.39 -5.15
N ALA A 229 -7.39 -3.40 -4.50
CA ALA A 229 -7.64 -3.15 -3.09
C ALA A 229 -8.97 -2.44 -2.84
N ASP A 230 -9.73 -2.96 -1.89
CA ASP A 230 -10.88 -2.25 -1.29
C ASP A 230 -10.38 -1.11 -0.40
N ARG A 231 -9.34 -1.39 0.40
CA ARG A 231 -8.59 -0.42 1.18
C ARG A 231 -7.09 -0.71 1.11
N LEU A 232 -6.31 0.33 1.30
CA LEU A 232 -4.85 0.22 1.31
C LEU A 232 -4.23 1.01 2.46
N ALA A 233 -3.00 0.64 2.82
CA ALA A 233 -2.13 1.44 3.66
C ALA A 233 -0.79 1.66 2.97
N ILE A 234 -0.30 2.90 2.98
CA ILE A 234 1.04 3.23 2.49
C ILE A 234 2.02 3.18 3.65
N MET A 235 3.00 2.31 3.53
CA MET A 235 4.04 2.09 4.52
C MET A 235 5.35 2.74 4.09
N HIS A 236 5.96 3.50 4.99
CA HIS A 236 7.27 4.10 4.81
C HIS A 236 8.09 3.98 6.09
N ARG A 237 9.32 3.45 6.00
CA ARG A 237 10.26 3.30 7.14
C ARG A 237 9.62 2.68 8.38
N GLY A 238 8.93 1.59 8.20
CA GLY A 238 8.32 0.84 9.31
C GLY A 238 7.03 1.45 9.86
N ARG A 239 6.47 2.52 9.27
CA ARG A 239 5.25 3.20 9.74
C ARG A 239 4.20 3.28 8.65
N ILE A 240 2.93 3.20 9.03
CA ILE A 240 1.85 3.57 8.13
C ILE A 240 1.74 5.10 8.11
N VAL A 241 1.84 5.69 6.93
CA VAL A 241 1.78 7.14 6.72
C VAL A 241 0.37 7.58 6.34
N THR A 242 -0.34 6.74 5.60
CA THR A 242 -1.75 6.97 5.25
C THR A 242 -2.44 5.63 5.04
N ALA A 243 -3.73 5.55 5.30
CA ALA A 243 -4.55 4.38 5.06
C ALA A 243 -6.00 4.80 4.76
N GLY A 244 -6.70 4.03 3.93
CA GLY A 244 -8.07 4.27 3.54
C GLY A 244 -8.41 3.57 2.23
N THR A 245 -9.54 3.87 1.64
CA THR A 245 -9.85 3.51 0.25
C THR A 245 -8.93 4.27 -0.69
N THR A 246 -8.76 3.80 -1.92
CA THR A 246 -7.99 4.54 -2.95
C THR A 246 -8.51 5.97 -3.12
N ALA A 247 -9.83 6.15 -3.10
CA ALA A 247 -10.46 7.47 -3.18
C ALA A 247 -10.10 8.37 -1.99
N GLU A 248 -10.12 7.86 -0.76
CA GLU A 248 -9.76 8.65 0.44
C GLU A 248 -8.29 9.04 0.44
N VAL A 249 -7.40 8.13 0.05
CA VAL A 249 -5.95 8.39 0.00
C VAL A 249 -5.61 9.42 -1.08
N THR A 250 -6.30 9.39 -2.23
CA THR A 250 -6.08 10.33 -3.32
C THR A 250 -6.81 11.66 -3.10
N ALA A 251 -8.01 11.68 -2.48
CA ALA A 251 -8.78 12.90 -2.23
C ALA A 251 -8.06 13.93 -1.33
N ALA A 252 -7.13 13.46 -0.49
CA ALA A 252 -6.28 14.34 0.31
C ALA A 252 -5.29 15.17 -0.54
N ARG A 253 -5.15 14.86 -1.83
CA ARG A 253 -4.22 15.51 -2.76
C ARG A 253 -4.95 16.35 -3.79
N PRO A 254 -4.37 17.49 -4.22
CA PRO A 254 -4.98 18.30 -5.26
C PRO A 254 -4.93 17.56 -6.60
N ALA A 255 -6.03 17.63 -7.34
CA ALA A 255 -6.05 17.29 -8.76
C ALA A 255 -5.15 18.22 -9.56
N ARG A 256 -4.76 17.79 -10.74
CA ARG A 256 -3.80 18.50 -11.59
C ARG A 256 -4.39 18.75 -12.98
N ILE A 257 -4.24 20.00 -13.46
CA ILE A 257 -4.54 20.39 -14.83
C ILE A 257 -3.24 20.87 -15.46
N ARG A 258 -2.83 20.27 -16.56
CA ARG A 258 -1.62 20.62 -17.33
C ARG A 258 -1.99 21.01 -18.75
N PHE A 259 -1.36 22.03 -19.25
CA PHE A 259 -1.51 22.46 -20.63
C PHE A 259 -0.34 23.36 -21.03
N GLU A 260 -0.23 23.64 -22.33
CA GLU A 260 0.70 24.61 -22.85
C GLU A 260 -0.05 25.81 -23.44
N LEU A 261 0.42 27.02 -23.15
CA LEU A 261 -0.09 28.24 -23.76
C LEU A 261 0.58 28.46 -25.12
N PRO A 262 -0.15 28.95 -26.14
CA PRO A 262 0.41 29.33 -27.41
C PRO A 262 1.47 30.44 -27.23
N GLU A 263 2.38 30.54 -28.19
CA GLU A 263 3.36 31.64 -28.23
C GLU A 263 2.67 33.02 -28.22
N GLY A 264 3.16 33.92 -27.37
CA GLY A 264 2.61 35.27 -27.23
C GLY A 264 1.49 35.40 -26.18
N VAL A 265 1.03 34.30 -25.56
CA VAL A 265 0.05 34.37 -24.47
C VAL A 265 0.78 34.21 -23.13
N PRO A 266 0.93 35.28 -22.33
CA PRO A 266 1.59 35.16 -21.02
C PRO A 266 0.71 34.50 -19.99
N ALA A 267 1.31 33.71 -19.08
CA ALA A 267 0.61 33.04 -17.98
C ALA A 267 -0.14 34.02 -17.06
N ALA A 268 0.28 35.27 -16.98
CA ALA A 268 -0.40 36.32 -16.20
C ALA A 268 -1.82 36.65 -16.69
N ARG A 269 -2.23 36.21 -17.88
CA ARG A 269 -3.60 36.35 -18.40
C ARG A 269 -4.55 35.28 -17.89
N LEU A 270 -4.04 34.24 -17.26
CA LEU A 270 -4.89 33.19 -16.65
C LEU A 270 -5.80 33.79 -15.55
N PRO A 271 -6.98 33.18 -15.31
CA PRO A 271 -7.87 33.61 -14.23
C PRO A 271 -7.17 33.63 -12.88
N LEU A 272 -7.35 34.70 -12.09
CA LEU A 272 -6.71 34.89 -10.78
C LEU A 272 -7.13 33.80 -9.75
N GLY A 273 -8.29 33.15 -9.96
CA GLY A 273 -8.77 32.04 -9.14
C GLY A 273 -7.94 30.77 -9.27
N LEU A 274 -7.21 30.62 -10.38
CA LEU A 274 -6.42 29.44 -10.68
C LEU A 274 -4.97 29.64 -10.21
N ARG A 275 -4.57 28.92 -9.16
CA ARG A 275 -3.17 28.91 -8.69
C ARG A 275 -2.31 28.12 -9.67
N ALA A 276 -1.79 28.81 -10.68
CA ALA A 276 -0.98 28.22 -11.73
C ALA A 276 0.52 28.35 -11.43
N ALA A 277 1.26 27.26 -11.56
CA ALA A 277 2.71 27.27 -11.69
C ALA A 277 3.05 27.28 -13.17
N ALA A 278 3.94 28.20 -13.61
CA ALA A 278 4.33 28.32 -15.00
C ALA A 278 5.84 28.06 -15.16
N GLU A 279 6.18 27.14 -16.05
CA GLU A 279 7.54 26.90 -16.52
C GLU A 279 7.58 27.18 -18.03
N GLY A 280 7.91 28.41 -18.40
CA GLY A 280 7.83 28.87 -19.80
C GLY A 280 6.37 28.86 -20.29
N HIS A 281 6.08 28.06 -21.34
CA HIS A 281 4.72 27.91 -21.89
C HIS A 281 3.90 26.80 -21.20
N ARG A 282 4.54 25.95 -20.40
CA ARG A 282 3.86 24.88 -19.65
C ARG A 282 3.26 25.40 -18.39
N ILE A 283 1.98 25.10 -18.20
CA ILE A 283 1.20 25.52 -17.05
C ILE A 283 0.75 24.29 -16.29
N GLU A 284 0.91 24.31 -14.98
CA GLU A 284 0.35 23.33 -14.06
C GLU A 284 -0.54 24.04 -13.03
N ILE A 285 -1.80 23.61 -12.94
CA ILE A 285 -2.75 24.06 -11.92
C ILE A 285 -3.01 22.90 -10.98
N ARG A 286 -2.87 23.14 -9.66
CA ARG A 286 -3.22 22.19 -8.61
C ARG A 286 -4.48 22.67 -7.90
N THR A 287 -5.51 21.82 -7.84
CA THR A 287 -6.83 22.19 -7.30
C THR A 287 -7.51 21.02 -6.59
N HIS A 288 -8.25 21.31 -5.53
CA HIS A 288 -9.16 20.34 -4.90
C HIS A 288 -10.57 20.36 -5.52
N ARG A 289 -10.80 21.24 -6.51
CA ARG A 289 -12.07 21.41 -7.21
C ARG A 289 -11.83 21.32 -8.71
N LEU A 290 -11.55 20.08 -9.17
CA LEU A 290 -11.10 19.84 -10.56
C LEU A 290 -12.12 20.35 -11.57
N GLN A 291 -13.41 20.03 -11.36
CA GLN A 291 -14.47 20.37 -12.29
C GLN A 291 -14.65 21.90 -12.42
N GLU A 292 -14.74 22.61 -11.29
CA GLU A 292 -14.90 24.06 -11.29
C GLU A 292 -13.67 24.77 -11.86
N SER A 293 -12.47 24.31 -11.51
CA SER A 293 -11.24 24.90 -12.03
C SER A 293 -11.09 24.66 -13.54
N LEU A 294 -11.53 23.50 -14.03
CA LEU A 294 -11.51 23.17 -15.44
C LEU A 294 -12.57 24.01 -16.20
N ASP A 295 -13.76 24.18 -15.66
CA ASP A 295 -14.81 25.01 -16.26
C ASP A 295 -14.36 26.49 -16.34
N GLU A 296 -13.77 27.04 -15.27
CA GLU A 296 -13.20 28.39 -15.26
C GLU A 296 -12.09 28.56 -16.31
N LEU A 297 -11.19 27.58 -16.43
CA LEU A 297 -10.11 27.60 -17.42
C LEU A 297 -10.65 27.53 -18.86
N LEU A 298 -11.61 26.65 -19.14
CA LEU A 298 -12.17 26.49 -20.49
C LEU A 298 -13.02 27.69 -20.90
N THR A 299 -13.74 28.29 -19.96
CA THR A 299 -14.51 29.52 -20.19
C THR A 299 -13.59 30.66 -20.54
N TRP A 300 -12.52 30.88 -19.74
CA TRP A 300 -11.49 31.87 -20.04
C TRP A 300 -10.83 31.65 -21.41
N ALA A 301 -10.48 30.40 -21.73
CA ALA A 301 -9.84 30.07 -23.00
C ALA A 301 -10.72 30.43 -24.20
N ARG A 302 -12.04 30.18 -24.08
CA ARG A 302 -13.05 30.51 -25.11
C ARG A 302 -13.24 32.02 -25.24
N GLU A 303 -13.35 32.73 -24.13
CA GLU A 303 -13.53 34.21 -24.13
C GLU A 303 -12.30 34.97 -24.63
N SER A 304 -11.13 34.42 -24.40
CA SER A 304 -9.84 34.98 -24.82
C SER A 304 -9.38 34.53 -26.21
N ASP A 305 -10.15 33.67 -26.89
CA ASP A 305 -9.82 32.99 -28.15
C ASP A 305 -8.42 32.31 -28.09
N VAL A 306 -8.14 31.68 -26.95
CA VAL A 306 -6.89 30.95 -26.68
C VAL A 306 -7.12 29.44 -26.77
N ARG A 307 -6.36 28.76 -27.62
CA ARG A 307 -6.37 27.30 -27.68
C ARG A 307 -5.34 26.71 -26.69
N LEU A 308 -5.82 25.93 -25.74
CA LEU A 308 -4.95 25.19 -24.80
C LEU A 308 -4.36 23.97 -25.51
N LEU A 309 -3.03 23.85 -25.55
CA LEU A 309 -2.34 22.76 -26.21
C LEU A 309 -2.05 21.64 -25.19
N GLY A 310 -2.27 20.38 -25.59
CA GLY A 310 -1.97 19.23 -24.74
C GLY A 310 -2.71 19.24 -23.39
N LEU A 311 -3.95 19.78 -23.36
CA LEU A 311 -4.75 19.83 -22.13
C LEU A 311 -4.95 18.43 -21.55
N ASP A 312 -4.47 18.22 -20.33
CA ASP A 312 -4.60 17.01 -19.52
C ASP A 312 -5.10 17.41 -18.13
N ALA A 313 -6.26 16.88 -17.76
CA ALA A 313 -6.90 17.14 -16.46
C ALA A 313 -7.17 15.82 -15.77
N ARG A 314 -6.52 15.59 -14.63
CA ARG A 314 -6.60 14.34 -13.88
C ARG A 314 -6.85 14.59 -12.41
N SER A 315 -7.67 13.73 -11.81
CA SER A 315 -7.70 13.60 -10.34
C SER A 315 -6.32 13.17 -9.84
N ALA A 316 -6.03 13.47 -8.58
CA ALA A 316 -4.80 12.97 -7.97
C ALA A 316 -4.72 11.44 -8.09
N SER A 317 -3.56 10.93 -8.48
CA SER A 317 -3.30 9.50 -8.58
C SER A 317 -2.67 8.98 -7.28
N LEU A 318 -2.77 7.68 -7.08
CA LEU A 318 -2.06 7.01 -5.98
C LEU A 318 -0.54 7.17 -6.12
N GLU A 319 -0.04 7.24 -7.37
CA GLU A 319 1.37 7.49 -7.66
C GLU A 319 1.84 8.85 -7.12
N GLU A 320 1.05 9.89 -7.35
CA GLU A 320 1.36 11.23 -6.82
C GLU A 320 1.32 11.25 -5.29
N ALA A 321 0.32 10.60 -4.69
CA ALA A 321 0.23 10.48 -3.24
C ALA A 321 1.46 9.74 -2.66
N PHE A 322 1.91 8.70 -3.33
CA PHE A 322 3.06 7.91 -2.93
C PHE A 322 4.39 8.67 -3.07
N LEU A 323 4.60 9.37 -4.19
CA LEU A 323 5.81 10.17 -4.42
C LEU A 323 5.95 11.31 -3.42
N ASP A 324 4.86 12.02 -3.14
CA ASP A 324 4.85 13.10 -2.15
C ASP A 324 5.18 12.60 -0.74
N ILE A 325 4.67 11.42 -0.35
CA ILE A 325 4.99 10.78 0.92
C ILE A 325 6.48 10.46 1.00
N ALA A 326 7.04 9.91 -0.08
CA ALA A 326 8.46 9.58 -0.15
C ALA A 326 9.36 10.84 -0.09
N GLN A 327 8.94 11.94 -0.72
CA GLN A 327 9.67 13.23 -0.71
C GLN A 327 9.57 13.95 0.63
N SER A 328 8.37 14.07 1.20
CA SER A 328 8.14 14.75 2.50
C SER A 328 8.93 14.10 3.63
N ALA A 329 9.05 12.76 3.59
CA ALA A 329 9.84 12.02 4.55
C ALA A 329 11.36 12.26 4.40
N SER A 330 11.83 12.52 3.17
CA SER A 330 13.24 12.83 2.89
C SER A 330 13.61 14.27 3.29
N GLU A 331 12.68 15.22 3.19
CA GLU A 331 12.89 16.62 3.60
C GLU A 331 12.90 16.78 5.12
N SER A 332 12.03 16.06 5.83
CA SER A 332 12.00 16.07 7.30
C SER A 332 13.32 15.60 7.94
N GLU A 333 14.07 14.73 7.27
CA GLU A 333 15.39 14.31 7.73
C GLU A 333 16.49 15.33 7.50
N LYS A 334 16.45 16.07 6.38
CA LYS A 334 17.44 17.12 6.09
C LYS A 334 17.34 18.29 7.06
N VAL A 335 16.18 18.45 7.71
CA VAL A 335 15.94 19.51 8.72
C VAL A 335 16.32 19.02 10.13
N ALA A 336 16.37 17.70 10.37
CA ALA A 336 16.66 17.08 11.67
C ALA A 336 18.13 16.64 11.83
N ALA A 337 18.94 16.69 10.77
CA ALA A 337 20.38 16.41 10.74
C ALA A 337 21.22 17.68 10.72
#